data_1fbb0983ff038cecceb8040a36257b0a
#
_entry.id   1fbb0983ff038cecceb8040a36257b0a
#
_cell.length_a   1.000
_cell.length_b   1.000
_cell.length_c   1.000
_cell.angle_alpha   90.00
_cell.angle_beta   90.00
_cell.angle_gamma   90.00
#
_symmetry.space_group_name_H-M   'P 1'
#
loop_
_entity.id
_entity.type
_entity.pdbx_description
1 polymer ?
#
loop_
_entity_poly.entity_id
_entity_poly.type
_entity_poly.pdbx_seq_one_letter_code
_entity_poly.pdbx_strand_id
1 'polypeptide(L)'
;MTSTQTSPLRFLKGHGTENDFVIVPDAENALDLPPAVVARLCDRRAGIGGDGLLHVVRSAAHPEARHLADEAEWFMDYRNADGSVAEMCGNGVRVFARYLEHAGHVTAGEVAVATRGGVKHVHLDKDGSVTVAMGRAVLPEAAATITVDGRSWPARNVNMGNPHAVAFVEDLDHAGNLLTEPAYAPASVYPDGVNIEFVVDRGPRHVAMRVHERGAAETRSCGTGACAVAVATARRDGADPAESGTPVTYTVDVLGGTLVITEHPDGRIDMTGPAVIVAEGTVDPAWPAAGPGNAAVTGIETVSG
;
A
#
# COMPACT_ATOMS: atom_id res chain seq x y z
N MET A 1 45.28 -7.68 -0.49
CA MET A 1 44.09 -7.62 -1.38
C MET A 1 43.01 -8.49 -0.76
N THR A 2 42.19 -7.91 0.09
CA THR A 2 41.07 -8.60 0.74
C THR A 2 39.89 -8.51 -0.23
N SER A 3 39.58 -9.64 -0.86
CA SER A 3 38.35 -9.82 -1.63
C SER A 3 37.19 -9.64 -0.66
N THR A 4 36.52 -8.50 -0.71
CA THR A 4 35.19 -8.32 -0.11
C THR A 4 34.21 -9.13 -0.96
N GLN A 5 33.96 -10.35 -0.58
CA GLN A 5 32.92 -11.18 -1.17
C GLN A 5 31.59 -10.53 -0.78
N THR A 6 31.04 -9.70 -1.64
CA THR A 6 29.70 -9.10 -1.45
C THR A 6 28.69 -10.23 -1.56
N SER A 7 27.94 -10.47 -0.48
CA SER A 7 26.86 -11.44 -0.51
C SER A 7 25.83 -11.03 -1.57
N PRO A 8 25.28 -12.00 -2.35
CA PRO A 8 24.28 -11.68 -3.35
C PRO A 8 23.05 -11.03 -2.69
N LEU A 9 22.46 -10.05 -3.35
CA LEU A 9 21.25 -9.36 -2.88
C LEU A 9 20.09 -10.36 -2.79
N ARG A 10 19.67 -10.65 -1.58
CA ARG A 10 18.50 -11.50 -1.30
C ARG A 10 17.22 -10.67 -1.46
N PHE A 11 16.20 -11.27 -2.03
CA PHE A 11 14.87 -10.67 -2.12
C PHE A 11 13.78 -11.68 -1.84
N LEU A 12 12.60 -11.16 -1.49
CA LEU A 12 11.35 -11.91 -1.55
C LEU A 12 10.35 -11.13 -2.42
N LYS A 13 9.34 -11.84 -2.91
CA LYS A 13 8.20 -11.28 -3.63
C LYS A 13 6.95 -11.54 -2.82
N GLY A 14 6.15 -10.50 -2.58
CA GLY A 14 4.88 -10.62 -1.86
C GLY A 14 3.84 -9.64 -2.36
N HIS A 15 2.58 -9.87 -1.99
CA HIS A 15 1.49 -8.94 -2.30
C HIS A 15 0.41 -8.94 -1.22
N GLY A 16 -0.30 -7.81 -1.11
CA GLY A 16 -1.56 -7.69 -0.38
C GLY A 16 -2.66 -7.32 -1.36
N THR A 17 -3.61 -8.24 -1.62
CA THR A 17 -4.66 -8.02 -2.64
C THR A 17 -4.09 -7.59 -4.01
N GLU A 18 -3.05 -8.29 -4.47
CA GLU A 18 -2.33 -8.07 -5.74
C GLU A 18 -1.62 -6.70 -5.89
N ASN A 19 -1.57 -5.87 -4.87
CA ASN A 19 -0.59 -4.80 -4.79
C ASN A 19 0.73 -5.41 -4.33
N ASP A 20 1.72 -5.46 -5.21
CA ASP A 20 2.86 -6.38 -5.12
C ASP A 20 4.19 -5.66 -4.90
N PHE A 21 5.04 -6.29 -4.09
CA PHE A 21 6.28 -5.66 -3.63
C PHE A 21 7.48 -6.58 -3.80
N VAL A 22 8.62 -5.96 -4.09
CA VAL A 22 9.94 -6.55 -3.86
C VAL A 22 10.33 -6.28 -2.41
N ILE A 23 10.61 -7.32 -1.64
CA ILE A 23 11.00 -7.21 -0.24
C ILE A 23 12.50 -7.46 -0.15
N VAL A 24 13.25 -6.52 0.43
CA VAL A 24 14.70 -6.60 0.56
C VAL A 24 15.08 -6.63 2.04
N PRO A 25 15.50 -7.79 2.57
CA PRO A 25 15.99 -7.90 3.94
C PRO A 25 17.36 -7.24 4.11
N ASP A 26 17.47 -6.29 5.03
CA ASP A 26 18.70 -5.58 5.37
C ASP A 26 18.62 -5.00 6.80
N ALA A 27 18.62 -5.87 7.79
CA ALA A 27 18.40 -5.49 9.18
C ALA A 27 19.34 -4.37 9.68
N GLU A 28 20.57 -4.35 9.21
CA GLU A 28 21.60 -3.40 9.64
C GLU A 28 21.73 -2.16 8.73
N ASN A 29 20.84 -2.01 7.73
CA ASN A 29 20.88 -0.90 6.77
C ASN A 29 22.25 -0.77 6.07
N ALA A 30 22.78 -1.91 5.65
CA ALA A 30 24.11 -2.00 5.05
C ALA A 30 24.08 -1.82 3.52
N LEU A 31 22.90 -1.96 2.89
CA LEU A 31 22.74 -1.86 1.44
C LEU A 31 22.54 -0.41 1.01
N ASP A 32 23.22 -0.02 -0.06
CA ASP A 32 22.94 1.22 -0.76
C ASP A 32 21.88 0.95 -1.85
N LEU A 33 20.67 1.48 -1.66
CA LEU A 33 19.52 1.33 -2.56
C LEU A 33 19.09 2.70 -3.12
N PRO A 34 19.88 3.30 -4.02
CA PRO A 34 19.49 4.56 -4.64
C PRO A 34 18.24 4.38 -5.52
N PRO A 35 17.49 5.46 -5.82
CA PRO A 35 16.23 5.37 -6.58
C PRO A 35 16.34 4.59 -7.88
N ALA A 36 17.44 4.72 -8.62
CA ALA A 36 17.66 4.01 -9.87
C ALA A 36 17.75 2.48 -9.70
N VAL A 37 18.34 2.01 -8.58
CA VAL A 37 18.40 0.57 -8.25
C VAL A 37 17.02 0.05 -7.89
N VAL A 38 16.26 0.79 -7.07
CA VAL A 38 14.88 0.44 -6.71
C VAL A 38 14.01 0.37 -7.96
N ALA A 39 14.06 1.38 -8.83
CA ALA A 39 13.31 1.40 -10.07
C ALA A 39 13.66 0.20 -10.97
N ARG A 40 14.93 -0.18 -11.00
CA ARG A 40 15.37 -1.34 -11.77
C ARG A 40 14.91 -2.67 -11.18
N LEU A 41 14.91 -2.82 -9.85
CA LEU A 41 14.36 -4.00 -9.16
C LEU A 41 12.86 -4.12 -9.39
N CYS A 42 12.14 -3.00 -9.38
CA CYS A 42 10.68 -2.95 -9.58
C CYS A 42 10.25 -3.05 -11.06
N ASP A 43 11.17 -2.97 -12.03
CA ASP A 43 10.84 -3.14 -13.44
C ASP A 43 10.30 -4.55 -13.72
N ARG A 44 9.08 -4.64 -14.27
CA ARG A 44 8.37 -5.92 -14.49
C ARG A 44 8.92 -6.76 -15.63
N ARG A 45 9.83 -6.22 -16.47
CA ARG A 45 10.43 -6.90 -17.60
C ARG A 45 11.92 -7.18 -17.41
N ALA A 46 12.60 -6.23 -16.79
CA ALA A 46 14.06 -6.27 -16.70
C ALA A 46 14.57 -6.44 -15.26
N GLY A 47 13.68 -6.42 -14.27
CA GLY A 47 13.94 -6.65 -12.86
C GLY A 47 13.10 -7.81 -12.31
N ILE A 48 12.80 -7.74 -11.02
CA ILE A 48 11.93 -8.67 -10.30
C ILE A 48 10.45 -8.27 -10.55
N GLY A 49 10.18 -6.98 -10.68
CA GLY A 49 8.87 -6.41 -10.87
C GLY A 49 8.12 -6.19 -9.57
N GLY A 50 7.46 -5.05 -9.43
CA GLY A 50 6.61 -4.70 -8.28
C GLY A 50 6.07 -3.29 -8.41
N ASP A 51 4.99 -3.02 -7.67
CA ASP A 51 4.44 -1.67 -7.50
C ASP A 51 5.32 -0.83 -6.57
N GLY A 52 6.20 -1.49 -5.81
CA GLY A 52 7.18 -0.85 -4.95
C GLY A 52 8.13 -1.83 -4.29
N LEU A 53 8.99 -1.29 -3.45
CA LEU A 53 9.99 -2.04 -2.69
C LEU A 53 9.79 -1.79 -1.19
N LEU A 54 9.82 -2.87 -0.41
CA LEU A 54 9.85 -2.85 1.04
C LEU A 54 11.28 -3.19 1.52
N HIS A 55 12.05 -2.18 1.90
CA HIS A 55 13.35 -2.38 2.52
C HIS A 55 13.14 -2.64 4.00
N VAL A 56 13.59 -3.79 4.48
CA VAL A 56 13.35 -4.27 5.84
C VAL A 56 14.55 -3.97 6.71
N VAL A 57 14.43 -2.95 7.55
CA VAL A 57 15.54 -2.43 8.36
C VAL A 57 15.13 -2.41 9.84
N ARG A 58 16.08 -2.61 10.75
CA ARG A 58 15.84 -2.30 12.16
C ARG A 58 15.70 -0.78 12.34
N SER A 59 14.70 -0.35 13.10
CA SER A 59 14.47 1.08 13.36
C SER A 59 15.72 1.78 13.91
N ALA A 60 16.45 1.11 14.80
CA ALA A 60 17.69 1.63 15.39
C ALA A 60 18.82 1.85 14.35
N ALA A 61 18.81 1.10 13.23
CA ALA A 61 19.82 1.18 12.19
C ALA A 61 19.51 2.25 11.13
N HIS A 62 18.24 2.70 11.01
CA HIS A 62 17.84 3.68 9.99
C HIS A 62 17.75 5.09 10.56
N PRO A 63 18.41 6.11 9.93
CA PRO A 63 18.41 7.48 10.44
C PRO A 63 17.02 8.09 10.67
N GLU A 64 16.08 7.82 9.76
CA GLU A 64 14.72 8.35 9.83
C GLU A 64 13.82 7.64 10.84
N ALA A 65 14.17 6.42 11.28
CA ALA A 65 13.34 5.60 12.16
C ALA A 65 13.92 5.42 13.57
N ARG A 66 15.15 5.85 13.81
CA ARG A 66 15.84 5.64 15.08
C ARG A 66 15.07 6.15 16.29
N HIS A 67 14.31 7.22 16.13
CA HIS A 67 13.49 7.80 17.20
C HIS A 67 12.25 6.95 17.55
N LEU A 68 11.90 5.96 16.71
CA LEU A 68 10.80 5.02 16.92
C LEU A 68 11.26 3.66 17.41
N ALA A 69 12.59 3.44 17.63
CA ALA A 69 13.15 2.13 17.92
C ALA A 69 12.63 1.50 19.22
N ASP A 70 12.25 2.30 20.22
CA ASP A 70 11.68 1.84 21.47
C ASP A 70 10.21 1.40 21.34
N GLU A 71 9.50 1.89 20.28
CA GLU A 71 8.10 1.57 20.03
C GLU A 71 7.95 0.43 19.00
N ALA A 72 8.83 0.39 18.00
CA ALA A 72 8.80 -0.60 16.92
C ALA A 72 10.22 -0.99 16.50
N GLU A 73 10.58 -2.27 16.65
CA GLU A 73 11.90 -2.78 16.30
C GLU A 73 12.19 -2.66 14.80
N TRP A 74 11.18 -2.87 13.96
CA TRP A 74 11.31 -2.96 12.50
C TRP A 74 10.73 -1.75 11.80
N PHE A 75 11.50 -1.20 10.86
CA PHE A 75 11.14 -0.08 10.01
C PHE A 75 10.89 -0.55 8.58
N MET A 76 9.72 -0.22 8.08
CA MET A 76 9.36 -0.37 6.67
C MET A 76 9.82 0.87 5.88
N ASP A 77 11.02 0.80 5.29
CA ASP A 77 11.47 1.81 4.33
C ASP A 77 10.80 1.52 2.97
N TYR A 78 9.61 2.09 2.81
CA TYR A 78 8.82 1.91 1.59
C TYR A 78 9.25 2.87 0.49
N ARG A 79 9.45 2.32 -0.71
CA ARG A 79 9.77 3.03 -1.93
C ARG A 79 8.79 2.67 -3.03
N ASN A 80 8.29 3.67 -3.78
CA ASN A 80 7.52 3.45 -5.00
C ASN A 80 8.35 2.76 -6.09
N ALA A 81 7.71 2.26 -7.15
CA ALA A 81 8.41 1.57 -8.24
C ALA A 81 9.43 2.45 -8.98
N ASP A 82 9.28 3.76 -8.95
CA ASP A 82 10.25 4.72 -9.52
C ASP A 82 11.43 5.05 -8.59
N GLY A 83 11.44 4.46 -7.38
CA GLY A 83 12.44 4.67 -6.35
C GLY A 83 12.18 5.88 -5.45
N SER A 84 11.11 6.63 -5.68
CA SER A 84 10.72 7.72 -4.79
C SER A 84 10.29 7.19 -3.41
N VAL A 85 10.58 7.98 -2.38
CA VAL A 85 10.21 7.66 -0.99
C VAL A 85 8.74 7.94 -0.78
N ALA A 86 8.04 7.05 -0.08
CA ALA A 86 6.67 7.25 0.35
C ALA A 86 6.50 7.04 1.86
N GLU A 87 5.50 7.68 2.44
CA GLU A 87 5.32 7.69 3.90
C GLU A 87 4.79 6.35 4.42
N MET A 88 3.79 5.79 3.76
CA MET A 88 3.10 4.56 4.19
C MET A 88 2.28 3.97 3.03
N CYS A 89 2.09 2.65 3.07
CA CYS A 89 1.17 1.91 2.21
C CYS A 89 0.50 0.82 3.05
N GLY A 90 -0.83 0.85 3.17
CA GLY A 90 -1.57 -0.13 3.99
C GLY A 90 -1.41 -1.57 3.50
N ASN A 91 -1.38 -1.79 2.19
CA ASN A 91 -1.09 -3.10 1.60
C ASN A 91 0.36 -3.53 1.89
N GLY A 92 1.31 -2.58 1.76
CA GLY A 92 2.72 -2.80 2.07
C GLY A 92 2.95 -3.17 3.54
N VAL A 93 2.27 -2.52 4.48
CA VAL A 93 2.37 -2.84 5.92
C VAL A 93 1.90 -4.26 6.21
N ARG A 94 0.81 -4.74 5.56
CA ARG A 94 0.37 -6.13 5.72
C ARG A 94 1.42 -7.12 5.22
N VAL A 95 1.98 -6.86 4.03
CA VAL A 95 3.03 -7.71 3.43
C VAL A 95 4.31 -7.68 4.26
N PHE A 96 4.68 -6.52 4.80
CA PHE A 96 5.84 -6.35 5.67
C PHE A 96 5.70 -7.18 6.96
N ALA A 97 4.56 -7.08 7.65
CA ALA A 97 4.29 -7.86 8.85
C ALA A 97 4.28 -9.38 8.56
N ARG A 98 3.68 -9.79 7.43
CA ARG A 98 3.74 -11.19 6.98
C ARG A 98 5.16 -11.66 6.70
N TYR A 99 6.01 -10.80 6.11
CA TYR A 99 7.41 -11.10 5.93
C TYR A 99 8.14 -11.30 7.28
N LEU A 100 7.90 -10.43 8.25
CA LEU A 100 8.54 -10.56 9.59
C LEU A 100 8.18 -11.90 10.25
N GLU A 101 6.93 -12.34 10.14
CA GLU A 101 6.51 -13.66 10.63
C GLU A 101 7.17 -14.80 9.83
N HIS A 102 7.16 -14.73 8.50
CA HIS A 102 7.77 -15.71 7.60
C HIS A 102 9.26 -15.88 7.87
N ALA A 103 9.96 -14.79 8.17
CA ALA A 103 11.39 -14.79 8.51
C ALA A 103 11.68 -15.19 9.97
N GLY A 104 10.64 -15.41 10.79
CA GLY A 104 10.78 -15.79 12.21
C GLY A 104 11.18 -14.63 13.13
N HIS A 105 11.05 -13.39 12.68
CA HIS A 105 11.34 -12.20 13.50
C HIS A 105 10.23 -11.91 14.50
N VAL A 106 8.99 -12.26 14.16
CA VAL A 106 7.82 -12.12 15.04
C VAL A 106 6.96 -13.38 14.97
N THR A 107 6.05 -13.52 15.92
CA THR A 107 5.01 -14.58 15.93
C THR A 107 3.64 -13.96 15.68
N ALA A 108 2.64 -14.79 15.36
CA ALA A 108 1.25 -14.34 15.24
C ALA A 108 0.82 -13.53 16.48
N GLY A 109 0.03 -12.49 16.27
CA GLY A 109 -0.43 -11.54 17.28
C GLY A 109 -0.10 -10.09 16.92
N GLU A 110 0.03 -9.24 17.93
CA GLU A 110 0.31 -7.82 17.74
C GLU A 110 1.75 -7.54 17.34
N VAL A 111 1.94 -6.74 16.29
CA VAL A 111 3.24 -6.30 15.78
C VAL A 111 3.21 -4.80 15.56
N ALA A 112 4.20 -4.09 16.09
CA ALA A 112 4.40 -2.68 15.79
C ALA A 112 5.40 -2.53 14.63
N VAL A 113 5.04 -1.77 13.61
CA VAL A 113 5.86 -1.48 12.43
C VAL A 113 6.11 0.01 12.34
N ALA A 114 7.36 0.43 12.41
CA ALA A 114 7.74 1.82 12.17
C ALA A 114 7.62 2.13 10.66
N THR A 115 7.06 3.29 10.35
CA THR A 115 6.97 3.85 9.00
C THR A 115 7.27 5.34 9.04
N ARG A 116 7.45 6.01 7.90
CA ARG A 116 7.56 7.47 7.85
C ARG A 116 6.28 8.17 8.29
N GLY A 117 5.13 7.51 8.14
CA GLY A 117 3.83 7.95 8.66
C GLY A 117 3.56 7.54 10.12
N GLY A 118 4.62 7.31 10.92
CA GLY A 118 4.54 6.87 12.32
C GLY A 118 4.43 5.36 12.49
N VAL A 119 4.28 4.93 13.74
CA VAL A 119 4.12 3.51 14.08
C VAL A 119 2.73 3.02 13.66
N LYS A 120 2.68 1.87 13.00
CA LYS A 120 1.46 1.16 12.64
C LYS A 120 1.33 -0.11 13.47
N HIS A 121 0.17 -0.27 14.09
CA HIS A 121 -0.16 -1.49 14.82
C HIS A 121 -0.82 -2.47 13.87
N VAL A 122 -0.31 -3.66 13.84
CA VAL A 122 -0.71 -4.75 12.95
C VAL A 122 -1.04 -5.97 13.78
N HIS A 123 -2.12 -6.64 13.47
CA HIS A 123 -2.45 -7.94 14.04
C HIS A 123 -2.30 -9.03 12.98
N LEU A 124 -1.45 -10.02 13.26
CA LEU A 124 -1.26 -11.20 12.44
C LEU A 124 -2.17 -12.31 12.95
N ASP A 125 -3.22 -12.61 12.21
CA ASP A 125 -4.18 -13.65 12.56
C ASP A 125 -3.66 -15.04 12.20
N LYS A 126 -4.08 -16.06 12.97
CA LYS A 126 -3.69 -17.45 12.77
C LYS A 126 -4.22 -18.05 11.47
N ASP A 127 -5.28 -17.50 10.91
CA ASP A 127 -5.86 -17.91 9.63
C ASP A 127 -5.12 -17.35 8.41
N GLY A 128 -4.10 -16.52 8.65
CA GLY A 128 -3.29 -15.90 7.61
C GLY A 128 -3.79 -14.52 7.17
N SER A 129 -4.85 -13.99 7.75
CA SER A 129 -5.23 -12.59 7.54
C SER A 129 -4.34 -11.63 8.32
N VAL A 130 -4.30 -10.38 7.89
CA VAL A 130 -3.52 -9.33 8.54
C VAL A 130 -4.38 -8.09 8.68
N THR A 131 -4.55 -7.63 9.93
CA THR A 131 -5.29 -6.43 10.26
C THR A 131 -4.36 -5.26 10.53
N VAL A 132 -4.61 -4.11 9.91
CA VAL A 132 -3.82 -2.87 10.07
C VAL A 132 -4.72 -1.75 10.53
N ALA A 133 -4.30 -1.02 11.58
CA ALA A 133 -4.93 0.21 12.00
C ALA A 133 -4.66 1.34 10.99
N MET A 134 -5.71 1.79 10.26
CA MET A 134 -5.62 2.75 9.17
C MET A 134 -5.82 4.21 9.61
N GLY A 135 -6.05 4.44 10.90
CA GLY A 135 -6.33 5.77 11.44
C GLY A 135 -7.82 6.12 11.40
N ARG A 136 -8.14 7.39 11.12
CA ARG A 136 -9.52 7.91 11.12
C ARG A 136 -9.82 8.58 9.78
N ALA A 137 -11.08 8.49 9.34
CA ALA A 137 -11.56 9.25 8.20
C ALA A 137 -11.98 10.66 8.61
N VAL A 138 -11.76 11.61 7.71
CA VAL A 138 -12.39 12.93 7.74
C VAL A 138 -13.38 13.00 6.58
N LEU A 139 -14.56 13.54 6.80
CA LEU A 139 -15.64 13.66 5.82
C LEU A 139 -15.84 15.14 5.45
N PRO A 140 -15.13 15.66 4.43
CA PRO A 140 -15.33 17.04 3.99
C PRO A 140 -16.73 17.24 3.38
N GLU A 141 -17.39 18.36 3.69
CA GLU A 141 -18.74 18.67 3.19
C GLU A 141 -18.77 19.13 1.73
N ALA A 142 -17.61 19.46 1.13
CA ALA A 142 -17.54 19.96 -0.22
C ALA A 142 -18.15 18.96 -1.23
N ALA A 143 -19.05 19.44 -2.09
CA ALA A 143 -19.64 18.61 -3.13
C ALA A 143 -18.74 18.55 -4.36
N ALA A 144 -18.59 17.35 -4.92
CA ALA A 144 -17.92 17.11 -6.19
C ALA A 144 -18.76 16.19 -7.07
N THR A 145 -18.59 16.29 -8.37
CA THR A 145 -19.20 15.42 -9.38
C THR A 145 -18.10 14.77 -10.19
N ILE A 146 -18.16 13.45 -10.36
CA ILE A 146 -17.24 12.67 -11.19
C ILE A 146 -17.93 12.42 -12.54
N THR A 147 -17.21 12.56 -13.64
CA THR A 147 -17.73 12.34 -15.00
C THR A 147 -16.83 11.41 -15.80
N VAL A 148 -17.43 10.37 -16.41
CA VAL A 148 -16.79 9.44 -17.33
C VAL A 148 -17.72 9.22 -18.52
N ASP A 149 -17.24 9.39 -19.75
CA ASP A 149 -17.96 9.12 -21.00
C ASP A 149 -19.38 9.75 -21.07
N GLY A 150 -19.50 10.99 -20.55
CA GLY A 150 -20.75 11.75 -20.54
C GLY A 150 -21.75 11.36 -19.43
N ARG A 151 -21.42 10.38 -18.58
CA ARG A 151 -22.18 10.06 -17.37
C ARG A 151 -21.58 10.79 -16.18
N SER A 152 -22.42 11.21 -15.24
CA SER A 152 -21.96 11.97 -14.07
C SER A 152 -22.60 11.44 -12.78
N TRP A 153 -21.82 11.35 -11.72
CA TRP A 153 -22.26 10.91 -10.41
C TRP A 153 -21.79 11.88 -9.31
N PRO A 154 -22.62 12.15 -8.30
CA PRO A 154 -22.18 12.87 -7.13
C PRO A 154 -21.13 12.03 -6.38
N ALA A 155 -20.03 12.66 -5.95
CA ALA A 155 -19.01 12.02 -5.15
C ALA A 155 -19.20 12.31 -3.66
N ARG A 156 -18.96 11.29 -2.82
CA ARG A 156 -18.74 11.43 -1.39
C ARG A 156 -17.26 11.64 -1.13
N ASN A 157 -16.92 12.74 -0.46
CA ASN A 157 -15.55 13.05 -0.11
C ASN A 157 -15.17 12.36 1.19
N VAL A 158 -14.08 11.58 1.15
CA VAL A 158 -13.47 10.96 2.33
C VAL A 158 -11.98 11.23 2.30
N ASN A 159 -11.40 11.65 3.41
CA ASN A 159 -9.97 11.83 3.55
C ASN A 159 -9.42 10.83 4.58
N MET A 160 -8.52 9.96 4.11
CA MET A 160 -7.83 8.93 4.90
C MET A 160 -6.36 9.29 5.17
N GLY A 161 -6.04 10.62 5.16
CA GLY A 161 -4.69 11.15 5.07
C GLY A 161 -4.33 11.56 3.63
N ASN A 162 -5.09 11.04 2.67
CA ASN A 162 -5.12 11.43 1.26
C ASN A 162 -6.60 11.53 0.81
N PRO A 163 -6.90 12.36 -0.20
CA PRO A 163 -8.29 12.60 -0.63
C PRO A 163 -8.82 11.45 -1.48
N HIS A 164 -10.08 11.09 -1.24
CA HIS A 164 -10.86 10.10 -1.99
C HIS A 164 -12.21 10.67 -2.41
N ALA A 165 -12.61 10.42 -3.67
CA ALA A 165 -13.91 10.75 -4.24
C ALA A 165 -14.66 9.47 -4.56
N VAL A 166 -15.62 9.09 -3.71
CA VAL A 166 -16.39 7.85 -3.82
C VAL A 166 -17.66 8.10 -4.60
N ALA A 167 -17.77 7.52 -5.79
CA ALA A 167 -18.93 7.59 -6.68
C ALA A 167 -19.67 6.23 -6.68
N PHE A 168 -20.95 6.23 -6.30
CA PHE A 168 -21.81 5.05 -6.40
C PHE A 168 -22.38 4.95 -7.81
N VAL A 169 -22.17 3.81 -8.45
CA VAL A 169 -22.57 3.55 -9.84
C VAL A 169 -23.44 2.30 -9.93
N GLU A 170 -24.14 2.11 -11.02
CA GLU A 170 -25.00 0.94 -11.24
C GLU A 170 -24.18 -0.27 -11.74
N ASP A 171 -23.05 0.00 -12.42
CA ASP A 171 -22.15 -1.01 -12.98
C ASP A 171 -20.71 -0.50 -12.94
N LEU A 172 -19.75 -1.36 -12.55
CA LEU A 172 -18.32 -1.00 -12.54
C LEU A 172 -17.76 -0.71 -13.94
N ASP A 173 -18.39 -1.22 -15.01
CA ASP A 173 -18.01 -0.89 -16.39
C ASP A 173 -18.27 0.58 -16.73
N HIS A 174 -19.15 1.27 -15.97
CA HIS A 174 -19.38 2.70 -16.09
C HIS A 174 -18.16 3.56 -15.71
N ALA A 175 -17.22 3.01 -14.95
CA ALA A 175 -15.94 3.64 -14.65
C ALA A 175 -15.05 3.83 -15.90
N GLY A 176 -15.39 3.15 -16.99
CA GLY A 176 -14.64 3.24 -18.25
C GLY A 176 -13.20 2.75 -18.12
N ASN A 177 -12.31 3.40 -18.85
CA ASN A 177 -10.88 3.13 -18.79
C ASN A 177 -10.22 4.05 -17.74
N LEU A 178 -9.90 3.47 -16.58
CA LEU A 178 -9.26 4.19 -15.48
C LEU A 178 -7.73 4.38 -15.64
N LEU A 179 -7.17 4.12 -16.82
CA LEU A 179 -5.79 4.51 -17.14
C LEU A 179 -5.66 6.03 -17.33
N THR A 180 -6.78 6.71 -17.59
CA THR A 180 -6.88 8.17 -17.64
C THR A 180 -7.71 8.65 -16.45
N GLU A 181 -7.28 9.75 -15.83
CA GLU A 181 -8.01 10.34 -14.70
C GLU A 181 -9.42 10.74 -15.11
N PRO A 182 -10.47 10.26 -14.42
CA PRO A 182 -11.83 10.72 -14.63
C PRO A 182 -11.97 12.21 -14.34
N ALA A 183 -12.81 12.91 -15.13
CA ALA A 183 -13.06 14.33 -14.89
C ALA A 183 -13.83 14.55 -13.58
N TYR A 184 -13.48 15.60 -12.85
CA TYR A 184 -14.20 16.00 -11.64
C TYR A 184 -14.43 17.52 -11.59
N ALA A 185 -15.52 17.93 -10.99
CA ALA A 185 -15.89 19.33 -10.84
C ALA A 185 -16.57 19.62 -9.50
N PRO A 186 -16.30 20.77 -8.87
CA PRO A 186 -15.31 21.77 -9.28
C PRO A 186 -13.89 21.31 -8.94
N ALA A 187 -12.90 21.68 -9.75
CA ALA A 187 -11.49 21.29 -9.55
C ALA A 187 -10.91 21.82 -8.22
N SER A 188 -11.48 22.89 -7.69
CA SER A 188 -11.06 23.49 -6.40
C SER A 188 -11.30 22.60 -5.19
N VAL A 189 -12.11 21.54 -5.30
CA VAL A 189 -12.33 20.58 -4.20
C VAL A 189 -11.08 19.71 -3.98
N TYR A 190 -10.34 19.43 -5.06
CA TYR A 190 -9.15 18.60 -5.02
C TYR A 190 -7.97 19.29 -5.74
N PRO A 191 -7.40 20.35 -5.17
CA PRO A 191 -6.37 21.16 -5.83
C PRO A 191 -5.09 20.37 -6.18
N ASP A 192 -4.80 19.31 -5.42
CA ASP A 192 -3.62 18.47 -5.60
C ASP A 192 -3.96 17.09 -6.20
N GLY A 193 -5.16 16.96 -6.84
CA GLY A 193 -5.67 15.69 -7.36
C GLY A 193 -6.31 14.80 -6.29
N VAL A 194 -6.93 13.71 -6.72
CA VAL A 194 -7.77 12.84 -5.88
C VAL A 194 -7.72 11.39 -6.36
N ASN A 195 -7.88 10.44 -5.43
CA ASN A 195 -8.19 9.06 -5.77
C ASN A 195 -9.70 8.95 -6.02
N ILE A 196 -10.11 8.30 -7.10
CA ILE A 196 -11.51 8.23 -7.51
C ILE A 196 -11.96 6.77 -7.51
N GLU A 197 -12.91 6.46 -6.64
CA GLU A 197 -13.47 5.13 -6.48
C GLU A 197 -14.88 5.06 -7.07
N PHE A 198 -15.11 4.05 -7.93
CA PHE A 198 -16.42 3.68 -8.46
C PHE A 198 -16.91 2.44 -7.73
N VAL A 199 -18.12 2.51 -7.17
CA VAL A 199 -18.61 1.52 -6.21
C VAL A 199 -19.98 0.98 -6.63
N VAL A 200 -20.14 -0.35 -6.54
CA VAL A 200 -21.42 -1.04 -6.69
C VAL A 200 -21.72 -1.89 -5.47
N ASP A 201 -23.00 -2.06 -5.17
CA ASP A 201 -23.47 -2.98 -4.13
C ASP A 201 -23.35 -4.43 -4.60
N ARG A 202 -22.94 -5.32 -3.68
CA ARG A 202 -22.88 -6.78 -3.87
C ARG A 202 -23.83 -7.52 -2.91
N GLY A 203 -24.34 -6.83 -1.91
CA GLY A 203 -25.22 -7.36 -0.90
C GLY A 203 -25.20 -6.56 0.40
N PRO A 204 -25.87 -7.03 1.45
CA PRO A 204 -25.81 -6.36 2.74
C PRO A 204 -24.38 -6.25 3.27
N ARG A 205 -23.93 -5.03 3.54
CA ARG A 205 -22.57 -4.75 4.03
C ARG A 205 -21.45 -5.27 3.11
N HIS A 206 -21.73 -5.39 1.80
CA HIS A 206 -20.77 -5.86 0.81
C HIS A 206 -20.84 -5.00 -0.45
N VAL A 207 -19.69 -4.47 -0.86
CA VAL A 207 -19.53 -3.63 -2.05
C VAL A 207 -18.34 -4.09 -2.86
N ALA A 208 -18.30 -3.73 -4.13
CA ALA A 208 -17.12 -3.88 -4.98
C ALA A 208 -16.71 -2.53 -5.56
N MET A 209 -15.42 -2.34 -5.79
CA MET A 209 -14.89 -1.08 -6.30
C MET A 209 -13.86 -1.27 -7.41
N ARG A 210 -13.75 -0.23 -8.25
CA ARG A 210 -12.59 0.07 -9.09
C ARG A 210 -12.07 1.44 -8.72
N VAL A 211 -10.77 1.67 -8.85
CA VAL A 211 -10.13 2.92 -8.42
C VAL A 211 -9.15 3.44 -9.48
N HIS A 212 -9.20 4.76 -9.71
CA HIS A 212 -8.10 5.51 -10.31
C HIS A 212 -7.30 6.15 -9.18
N GLU A 213 -6.09 5.66 -8.94
CA GLU A 213 -5.21 6.26 -7.94
C GLU A 213 -4.48 7.48 -8.52
N ARG A 214 -4.40 8.53 -7.73
CA ARG A 214 -3.68 9.77 -8.06
C ARG A 214 -2.21 9.46 -8.40
N GLY A 215 -1.82 9.71 -9.64
CA GLY A 215 -0.47 9.51 -10.15
C GLY A 215 -0.11 8.06 -10.52
N ALA A 216 -1.01 7.09 -10.33
CA ALA A 216 -0.74 5.68 -10.61
C ALA A 216 -1.76 5.01 -11.57
N ALA A 217 -2.82 5.74 -11.97
CA ALA A 217 -3.93 5.22 -12.77
C ALA A 217 -4.71 4.08 -12.07
N GLU A 218 -5.29 3.13 -12.83
CA GLU A 218 -6.02 2.01 -12.24
C GLU A 218 -5.07 1.04 -11.57
N THR A 219 -5.31 0.78 -10.29
CA THR A 219 -4.56 -0.19 -9.50
C THR A 219 -5.45 -1.37 -9.08
N ARG A 220 -4.81 -2.49 -8.76
CA ARG A 220 -5.52 -3.70 -8.37
C ARG A 220 -6.07 -3.64 -6.94
N SER A 221 -5.50 -2.78 -6.09
CA SER A 221 -5.92 -2.60 -4.70
C SER A 221 -5.39 -1.28 -4.12
N CYS A 222 -6.30 -0.44 -3.66
CA CYS A 222 -5.99 0.75 -2.87
C CYS A 222 -6.54 0.58 -1.44
N GLY A 223 -5.66 0.47 -0.45
CA GLY A 223 -6.08 0.23 0.94
C GLY A 223 -6.84 1.40 1.54
N THR A 224 -6.36 2.64 1.37
CA THR A 224 -7.06 3.86 1.83
C THR A 224 -8.36 4.07 1.06
N GLY A 225 -8.39 3.74 -0.25
CA GLY A 225 -9.60 3.76 -1.06
C GLY A 225 -10.67 2.79 -0.55
N ALA A 226 -10.30 1.57 -0.19
CA ALA A 226 -11.23 0.60 0.39
C ALA A 226 -11.81 1.10 1.74
N CYS A 227 -10.97 1.73 2.59
CA CYS A 227 -11.44 2.37 3.82
C CYS A 227 -12.41 3.51 3.52
N ALA A 228 -12.09 4.39 2.57
CA ALA A 228 -12.94 5.49 2.15
C ALA A 228 -14.30 4.99 1.63
N VAL A 229 -14.28 3.95 0.79
CA VAL A 229 -15.49 3.29 0.26
C VAL A 229 -16.36 2.73 1.37
N ALA A 230 -15.79 2.01 2.34
CA ALA A 230 -16.55 1.46 3.47
C ALA A 230 -17.22 2.56 4.29
N VAL A 231 -16.48 3.63 4.63
CA VAL A 231 -17.02 4.78 5.39
C VAL A 231 -18.11 5.50 4.59
N ALA A 232 -17.88 5.81 3.31
CA ALA A 232 -18.87 6.47 2.47
C ALA A 232 -20.15 5.62 2.34
N THR A 233 -20.00 4.31 2.18
CA THR A 233 -21.12 3.37 2.10
C THR A 233 -21.88 3.30 3.42
N ALA A 234 -21.17 3.22 4.54
CA ALA A 234 -21.77 3.22 5.87
C ALA A 234 -22.65 4.47 6.10
N ARG A 235 -22.15 5.65 5.74
CA ARG A 235 -22.93 6.91 5.87
C ARG A 235 -24.10 6.96 4.89
N ARG A 236 -23.96 6.42 3.66
CA ARG A 236 -25.08 6.26 2.72
C ARG A 236 -26.17 5.40 3.28
N ASP A 237 -25.82 4.31 3.93
CA ASP A 237 -26.74 3.29 4.46
C ASP A 237 -27.28 3.65 5.85
N GLY A 238 -26.95 4.83 6.39
CA GLY A 238 -27.36 5.28 7.72
C GLY A 238 -26.72 4.48 8.86
N ALA A 239 -25.55 3.88 8.61
CA ALA A 239 -24.83 3.06 9.58
C ALA A 239 -23.62 3.84 10.12
N ASP A 240 -23.86 4.71 11.11
CA ASP A 240 -22.80 5.45 11.80
C ASP A 240 -22.42 4.76 13.12
N PRO A 241 -21.15 4.28 13.26
CA PRO A 241 -20.71 3.63 14.49
C PRO A 241 -20.65 4.59 15.68
N ALA A 242 -20.42 5.88 15.45
CA ALA A 242 -20.41 6.88 16.52
C ALA A 242 -21.83 7.09 17.11
N GLU A 243 -22.88 7.00 16.28
CA GLU A 243 -24.28 7.12 16.72
C GLU A 243 -24.78 5.82 17.34
N SER A 244 -24.43 4.67 16.74
CA SER A 244 -24.89 3.35 17.19
C SER A 244 -24.15 2.82 18.43
N GLY A 245 -22.95 3.34 18.71
CA GLY A 245 -22.06 2.82 19.76
C GLY A 245 -21.47 1.44 19.48
N THR A 246 -21.62 0.92 18.26
CA THR A 246 -21.13 -0.40 17.84
C THR A 246 -20.30 -0.31 16.57
N PRO A 247 -19.25 -1.16 16.41
CA PRO A 247 -18.46 -1.18 15.19
C PRO A 247 -19.31 -1.51 13.96
N VAL A 248 -18.96 -0.88 12.84
CA VAL A 248 -19.61 -1.11 11.54
C VAL A 248 -18.58 -1.71 10.59
N THR A 249 -18.90 -2.88 10.03
CA THR A 249 -18.01 -3.63 9.16
C THR A 249 -18.59 -3.76 7.75
N TYR A 250 -17.75 -3.52 6.73
CA TYR A 250 -18.05 -3.76 5.32
C TYR A 250 -17.02 -4.67 4.70
N THR A 251 -17.48 -5.54 3.81
CA THR A 251 -16.63 -6.28 2.87
C THR A 251 -16.49 -5.43 1.61
N VAL A 252 -15.26 -5.25 1.15
CA VAL A 252 -14.94 -4.47 -0.05
C VAL A 252 -14.14 -5.33 -1.01
N ASP A 253 -14.76 -5.72 -2.12
CA ASP A 253 -14.06 -6.38 -3.21
C ASP A 253 -13.30 -5.35 -4.04
N VAL A 254 -12.03 -5.59 -4.24
CA VAL A 254 -11.13 -4.86 -5.14
C VAL A 254 -10.69 -5.81 -6.27
N LEU A 255 -10.07 -5.30 -7.32
CA LEU A 255 -9.62 -6.16 -8.45
C LEU A 255 -8.67 -7.28 -8.01
N GLY A 256 -7.89 -7.05 -6.96
CA GLY A 256 -6.89 -8.00 -6.45
C GLY A 256 -7.38 -8.92 -5.33
N GLY A 257 -8.66 -8.87 -4.93
CA GLY A 257 -9.21 -9.70 -3.86
C GLY A 257 -10.22 -8.97 -2.98
N THR A 258 -10.30 -9.37 -1.72
CA THR A 258 -11.31 -8.87 -0.78
C THR A 258 -10.64 -8.31 0.46
N LEU A 259 -11.13 -7.16 0.92
CA LEU A 259 -10.75 -6.50 2.17
C LEU A 259 -11.97 -6.41 3.09
N VAL A 260 -11.74 -6.50 4.39
CA VAL A 260 -12.76 -6.28 5.42
C VAL A 260 -12.39 -5.00 6.17
N ILE A 261 -13.27 -4.03 6.16
CA ILE A 261 -13.05 -2.72 6.77
C ILE A 261 -14.00 -2.58 7.95
N THR A 262 -13.45 -2.31 9.12
CA THR A 262 -14.24 -2.08 10.34
C THR A 262 -13.99 -0.67 10.85
N GLU A 263 -15.04 0.14 10.91
CA GLU A 263 -15.03 1.45 11.57
C GLU A 263 -15.59 1.30 12.99
N HIS A 264 -14.82 1.78 13.97
CA HIS A 264 -15.17 1.69 15.39
C HIS A 264 -15.91 2.96 15.86
N PRO A 265 -16.64 2.89 17.00
CA PRO A 265 -17.36 4.05 17.56
C PRO A 265 -16.47 5.27 17.87
N ASP A 266 -15.20 5.04 18.14
CA ASP A 266 -14.21 6.12 18.38
C ASP A 266 -13.60 6.67 17.07
N GLY A 267 -14.07 6.21 15.90
CA GLY A 267 -13.66 6.61 14.58
C GLY A 267 -12.39 5.93 14.06
N ARG A 268 -11.76 5.04 14.82
CA ARG A 268 -10.65 4.22 14.30
C ARG A 268 -11.16 3.29 13.21
N ILE A 269 -10.31 3.05 12.21
CA ILE A 269 -10.60 2.17 11.08
C ILE A 269 -9.55 1.09 11.04
N ASP A 270 -10.00 -0.16 11.03
CA ASP A 270 -9.17 -1.33 10.82
C ASP A 270 -9.42 -1.90 9.43
N MET A 271 -8.35 -2.27 8.75
CA MET A 271 -8.38 -2.94 7.45
C MET A 271 -7.78 -4.33 7.58
N THR A 272 -8.58 -5.35 7.36
CA THR A 272 -8.17 -6.76 7.36
C THR A 272 -8.14 -7.31 5.95
N GLY A 273 -7.09 -8.02 5.61
CA GLY A 273 -6.97 -8.66 4.30
C GLY A 273 -5.79 -9.60 4.19
N PRO A 274 -5.68 -10.34 3.09
CA PRO A 274 -4.59 -11.28 2.87
C PRO A 274 -3.25 -10.55 2.67
N ALA A 275 -2.18 -11.25 3.04
CA ALA A 275 -0.81 -10.91 2.69
C ALA A 275 -0.05 -12.19 2.38
N VAL A 276 0.55 -12.27 1.21
CA VAL A 276 1.14 -13.50 0.67
C VAL A 276 2.60 -13.26 0.30
N ILE A 277 3.49 -14.15 0.75
CA ILE A 277 4.85 -14.26 0.21
C ILE A 277 4.80 -15.28 -0.93
N VAL A 278 5.16 -14.84 -2.14
CA VAL A 278 5.01 -15.62 -3.38
C VAL A 278 6.28 -16.39 -3.71
N ALA A 279 7.44 -15.76 -3.50
CA ALA A 279 8.74 -16.32 -3.86
C ALA A 279 9.85 -15.67 -3.05
N GLU A 280 10.98 -16.35 -2.98
CA GLU A 280 12.25 -15.81 -2.50
C GLU A 280 13.38 -16.21 -3.45
N GLY A 281 14.46 -15.42 -3.45
CA GLY A 281 15.61 -15.66 -4.29
C GLY A 281 16.77 -14.71 -4.02
N THR A 282 17.74 -14.80 -4.90
CA THR A 282 18.88 -13.88 -4.93
C THR A 282 18.99 -13.25 -6.31
N VAL A 283 19.35 -11.99 -6.36
CA VAL A 283 19.67 -11.30 -7.61
C VAL A 283 21.00 -11.83 -8.12
N ASP A 284 21.05 -12.19 -9.41
CA ASP A 284 22.31 -12.61 -10.05
C ASP A 284 23.34 -11.48 -9.93
N PRO A 285 24.57 -11.75 -9.40
CA PRO A 285 25.60 -10.74 -9.29
C PRO A 285 26.01 -10.09 -10.63
N ALA A 286 25.77 -10.79 -11.74
CA ALA A 286 26.00 -10.25 -13.08
C ALA A 286 24.86 -9.33 -13.59
N TRP A 287 23.73 -9.27 -12.87
CA TRP A 287 22.61 -8.41 -13.26
C TRP A 287 22.98 -6.94 -13.01
N PRO A 288 22.96 -6.08 -14.04
CA PRO A 288 23.29 -4.68 -13.87
C PRO A 288 22.17 -3.96 -13.11
N ALA A 289 22.40 -3.66 -11.86
CA ALA A 289 21.48 -2.88 -11.04
C ALA A 289 21.25 -1.45 -11.58
N ALA A 290 22.21 -0.93 -12.37
CA ALA A 290 22.07 0.30 -13.13
C ALA A 290 22.04 -0.02 -14.62
N GLY A 291 21.10 0.59 -15.38
CA GLY A 291 21.06 0.48 -16.84
C GLY A 291 22.35 0.97 -17.49
N PRO A 292 22.57 0.69 -18.78
CA PRO A 292 23.78 1.11 -19.48
C PRO A 292 23.92 2.64 -19.39
N GLY A 293 24.89 3.11 -18.59
CA GLY A 293 25.23 4.52 -18.44
C GLY A 293 25.36 5.04 -17.00
N ASN A 294 24.98 4.30 -15.96
CA ASN A 294 25.18 4.72 -14.57
C ASN A 294 26.08 3.74 -13.80
N ALA A 295 26.94 4.31 -12.98
CA ALA A 295 27.97 3.61 -12.22
C ALA A 295 27.42 2.47 -11.37
N ALA A 296 28.22 1.41 -11.27
CA ALA A 296 27.98 0.24 -10.45
C ALA A 296 27.51 0.61 -9.03
N VAL A 297 26.57 -0.17 -8.50
CA VAL A 297 26.31 -0.23 -7.06
C VAL A 297 27.66 -0.54 -6.40
N THR A 298 28.15 0.41 -5.60
CA THR A 298 29.36 0.19 -4.80
C THR A 298 29.06 -0.88 -3.79
N GLY A 299 29.55 -2.08 -4.05
CA GLY A 299 29.26 -3.32 -3.29
C GLY A 299 29.18 -4.55 -4.19
N ILE A 300 28.99 -4.39 -5.52
CA ILE A 300 29.05 -5.47 -6.51
C ILE A 300 30.25 -5.22 -7.39
N GLU A 301 31.44 -5.61 -6.95
CA GLU A 301 32.59 -5.67 -7.85
C GLU A 301 32.40 -6.81 -8.85
N THR A 302 32.36 -6.45 -10.14
CA THR A 302 32.44 -7.42 -11.24
C THR A 302 33.80 -8.10 -11.20
N VAL A 303 33.81 -9.40 -10.92
CA VAL A 303 35.00 -10.22 -11.17
C VAL A 303 35.10 -10.42 -12.68
N SER A 304 36.02 -9.69 -13.35
CA SER A 304 36.53 -10.06 -14.64
C SER A 304 37.54 -11.19 -14.46
N GLY A 305 37.16 -12.40 -14.93
CA GLY A 305 38.04 -13.56 -15.05
C GLY A 305 38.86 -13.51 -16.31
#